data_9ef8b6637247cda37e90ff7ffd63aa9b
#
_entry.id   9ef8b6637247cda37e90ff7ffd63aa9b
#
_cell.length_a   1.000
_cell.length_b   1.000
_cell.length_c   1.000
_cell.angle_alpha   90.00
_cell.angle_beta   90.00
_cell.angle_gamma   90.00
#
_symmetry.space_group_name_H-M   'P 1'
#
loop_
_entity.id
_entity.type
_entity.pdbx_description
1 polymer ?
#
loop_
_entity_poly.entity_id
_entity_poly.type
_entity_poly.pdbx_seq_one_letter_code
_entity_poly.pdbx_strand_id
1 'polypeptide(L)'
;LDGELQVTSNLVRDIVAQIRIHRPTLVITMSPEHNWTNLAGSPPDDRAGGAGACQAVYPAARNPFAFRELKASGLEPWMVEEVWLQGHHNPNHFVELSAANVEQKVEAVQCHVSQFEDMAFMTQYVWELARGCAVSGGLGRDRYAEEFLRNSARE
;
A
#
# COMPACT_ATOMS: atom_id res chain seq x y z
N LEU A 1 -11.27 -13.18 -8.88
CA LEU A 1 -12.08 -12.21 -9.61
C LEU A 1 -12.02 -10.88 -8.88
N ASP A 2 -12.21 -9.78 -9.59
CA ASP A 2 -12.23 -8.43 -9.02
C ASP A 2 -13.40 -8.30 -8.03
N GLY A 3 -13.14 -7.68 -6.87
CA GLY A 3 -14.12 -7.53 -5.79
C GLY A 3 -14.29 -8.76 -4.88
N GLU A 4 -13.55 -9.86 -5.10
CA GLU A 4 -13.73 -11.12 -4.37
C GLU A 4 -12.61 -11.42 -3.36
N LEU A 5 -11.58 -10.57 -3.26
CA LEU A 5 -10.48 -10.81 -2.34
C LEU A 5 -10.98 -10.76 -0.87
N GLN A 6 -10.67 -11.82 -0.12
CA GLN A 6 -11.01 -11.92 1.29
C GLN A 6 -9.76 -12.15 2.13
N VAL A 7 -9.78 -11.63 3.36
CA VAL A 7 -8.71 -11.86 4.34
C VAL A 7 -8.83 -13.29 4.88
N THR A 8 -8.13 -14.20 4.21
CA THR A 8 -8.07 -15.60 4.61
C THR A 8 -6.71 -15.94 5.22
N SER A 9 -6.65 -17.03 5.98
CA SER A 9 -5.37 -17.54 6.48
C SER A 9 -4.38 -17.86 5.35
N ASN A 10 -4.87 -18.29 4.19
CA ASN A 10 -4.03 -18.54 3.02
C ASN A 10 -3.43 -17.25 2.46
N LEU A 11 -4.23 -16.19 2.30
CA LEU A 11 -3.73 -14.88 1.89
C LEU A 11 -2.63 -14.37 2.83
N VAL A 12 -2.90 -14.41 4.14
CA VAL A 12 -1.92 -13.97 5.14
C VAL A 12 -0.65 -14.82 5.08
N ARG A 13 -0.77 -16.16 4.96
CA ARG A 13 0.38 -17.07 4.80
C ARG A 13 1.22 -16.72 3.58
N ASP A 14 0.59 -16.46 2.45
CA ASP A 14 1.29 -16.18 1.20
C ASP A 14 2.03 -14.84 1.28
N ILE A 15 1.45 -13.82 1.92
CA ILE A 15 2.14 -12.54 2.21
C ILE A 15 3.28 -12.76 3.21
N VAL A 16 3.09 -13.56 4.26
CA VAL A 16 4.16 -13.92 5.22
C VAL A 16 5.32 -14.60 4.52
N ALA A 17 5.04 -15.50 3.56
CA ALA A 17 6.09 -16.14 2.77
C ALA A 17 6.93 -15.10 2.01
N GLN A 18 6.29 -14.13 1.33
CA GLN A 18 7.00 -13.06 0.63
C GLN A 18 7.81 -12.18 1.59
N ILE A 19 7.25 -11.81 2.74
CA ILE A 19 7.98 -11.04 3.75
C ILE A 19 9.23 -11.79 4.23
N ARG A 20 9.12 -13.09 4.50
CA ARG A 20 10.25 -13.91 4.96
C ARG A 20 11.29 -14.17 3.86
N ILE A 21 10.88 -14.22 2.59
CA ILE A 21 11.78 -14.31 1.43
C ILE A 21 12.56 -13.02 1.23
N HIS A 22 11.85 -11.89 1.14
CA HIS A 22 12.44 -10.60 0.76
C HIS A 22 13.01 -9.79 1.92
N ARG A 23 12.59 -10.10 3.16
CA ARG A 23 13.06 -9.46 4.40
C ARG A 23 13.01 -7.92 4.34
N PRO A 24 11.87 -7.32 3.97
CA PRO A 24 11.76 -5.88 3.85
C PRO A 24 11.80 -5.19 5.22
N THR A 25 12.38 -3.99 5.27
CA THR A 25 12.28 -3.11 6.43
C THR A 25 10.98 -2.31 6.42
N LEU A 26 10.44 -2.06 5.22
CA LEU A 26 9.20 -1.31 4.98
C LEU A 26 8.25 -2.13 4.12
N VAL A 27 6.99 -2.18 4.51
CA VAL A 27 5.87 -2.66 3.67
C VAL A 27 4.95 -1.48 3.37
N ILE A 28 4.70 -1.25 2.07
CA ILE A 28 3.68 -0.29 1.61
C ILE A 28 2.48 -1.09 1.14
N THR A 29 1.29 -0.72 1.61
CA THR A 29 0.04 -1.38 1.24
C THR A 29 -1.13 -0.41 1.27
N MET A 30 -2.29 -0.82 0.77
CA MET A 30 -3.51 -0.02 0.86
C MET A 30 -4.03 0.04 2.29
N SER A 31 -4.77 1.10 2.62
CA SER A 31 -5.46 1.19 3.91
C SER A 31 -6.54 0.11 4.03
N PRO A 32 -6.61 -0.62 5.17
CA PRO A 32 -7.71 -1.55 5.43
C PRO A 32 -9.01 -0.84 5.83
N GLU A 33 -8.97 0.47 6.05
CA GLU A 33 -10.11 1.22 6.55
C GLU A 33 -11.03 1.69 5.42
N HIS A 34 -12.32 1.84 5.75
CA HIS A 34 -13.27 2.49 4.86
C HIS A 34 -13.01 3.99 4.81
N ASN A 35 -12.96 4.55 3.61
CA ASN A 35 -13.08 5.98 3.43
C ASN A 35 -14.58 6.35 3.35
N TRP A 36 -15.17 6.73 4.47
CA TRP A 36 -16.59 7.05 4.56
C TRP A 36 -16.99 8.34 3.82
N THR A 37 -16.04 9.18 3.48
CA THR A 37 -16.27 10.39 2.67
C THR A 37 -16.18 10.11 1.17
N ASN A 38 -15.50 9.03 0.77
CA ASN A 38 -15.34 8.60 -0.62
C ASN A 38 -15.21 7.07 -0.67
N LEU A 39 -16.32 6.34 -0.74
CA LEU A 39 -16.33 4.88 -0.78
C LEU A 39 -15.58 4.31 -1.99
N ALA A 40 -15.64 4.99 -3.14
CA ALA A 40 -14.90 4.58 -4.34
C ALA A 40 -13.38 4.61 -4.16
N GLY A 41 -12.87 5.42 -3.23
CA GLY A 41 -11.46 5.49 -2.85
C GLY A 41 -10.98 4.37 -1.91
N SER A 42 -11.86 3.43 -1.54
CA SER A 42 -11.53 2.28 -0.68
C SER A 42 -12.22 0.99 -1.15
N PRO A 43 -11.85 0.47 -2.34
CA PRO A 43 -12.44 -0.74 -2.89
C PRO A 43 -12.28 -1.95 -1.96
N PRO A 44 -13.16 -2.95 -2.03
CA PRO A 44 -13.11 -4.13 -1.16
C PRO A 44 -11.78 -4.87 -1.22
N ASP A 45 -11.22 -5.06 -2.41
CA ASP A 45 -9.97 -5.80 -2.60
C ASP A 45 -8.77 -5.06 -2.03
N ASP A 46 -8.70 -3.74 -2.20
CA ASP A 46 -7.65 -2.89 -1.63
C ASP A 46 -7.65 -2.99 -0.10
N ARG A 47 -8.84 -2.92 0.52
CA ARG A 47 -8.97 -3.06 1.97
C ARG A 47 -8.63 -4.46 2.45
N ALA A 48 -9.05 -5.50 1.73
CA ALA A 48 -8.73 -6.88 2.06
C ALA A 48 -7.22 -7.14 1.92
N GLY A 49 -6.59 -6.65 0.85
CA GLY A 49 -5.14 -6.69 0.66
C GLY A 49 -4.39 -5.98 1.78
N GLY A 50 -4.81 -4.76 2.13
CA GLY A 50 -4.26 -3.99 3.23
C GLY A 50 -4.39 -4.70 4.58
N ALA A 51 -5.57 -5.23 4.89
CA ALA A 51 -5.81 -5.97 6.13
C ALA A 51 -4.97 -7.26 6.20
N GLY A 52 -4.87 -8.00 5.09
CA GLY A 52 -4.01 -9.19 4.98
C GLY A 52 -2.53 -8.85 5.20
N ALA A 53 -2.05 -7.76 4.59
CA ALA A 53 -0.68 -7.28 4.75
C ALA A 53 -0.39 -6.85 6.20
N CYS A 54 -1.27 -6.12 6.85
CA CYS A 54 -1.13 -5.73 8.25
C CYS A 54 -1.04 -6.96 9.17
N GLN A 55 -1.92 -7.95 8.99
CA GLN A 55 -1.88 -9.20 9.76
C GLN A 55 -0.61 -10.02 9.47
N ALA A 56 -0.14 -9.99 8.23
CA ALA A 56 1.12 -10.65 7.86
C ALA A 56 2.33 -9.99 8.52
N VAL A 57 2.41 -8.65 8.49
CA VAL A 57 3.50 -7.90 9.13
C VAL A 57 3.49 -8.13 10.64
N TYR A 58 2.31 -7.97 11.26
CA TYR A 58 2.15 -8.15 12.69
C TYR A 58 0.86 -8.92 13.02
N PRO A 59 0.97 -10.04 13.74
CA PRO A 59 2.19 -10.62 14.30
C PRO A 59 2.84 -11.71 13.45
N ALA A 60 2.25 -12.10 12.27
CA ALA A 60 2.47 -13.41 11.69
C ALA A 60 3.91 -13.62 11.16
N ALA A 61 4.50 -12.64 10.43
CA ALA A 61 5.83 -12.82 9.84
C ALA A 61 6.95 -12.96 10.87
N ARG A 62 6.82 -12.28 12.02
CA ARG A 62 7.81 -12.30 13.11
C ARG A 62 7.62 -13.46 14.10
N ASN A 63 6.44 -14.09 14.08
CA ASN A 63 6.11 -15.16 15.00
C ASN A 63 6.63 -16.53 14.49
N PRO A 64 7.57 -17.20 15.20
CA PRO A 64 8.12 -18.48 14.77
C PRO A 64 7.11 -19.63 14.79
N PHE A 65 5.96 -19.46 15.47
CA PHE A 65 4.90 -20.45 15.57
C PHE A 65 3.79 -20.25 14.52
N ALA A 66 3.74 -19.09 13.87
CA ALA A 66 2.83 -18.86 12.76
C ALA A 66 3.39 -19.52 11.49
N PHE A 67 2.53 -20.26 10.79
CA PHE A 67 2.88 -20.92 9.52
C PHE A 67 4.18 -21.74 9.62
N ARG A 68 4.16 -22.75 10.50
CA ARG A 68 5.33 -23.60 10.81
C ARG A 68 5.92 -24.28 9.59
N GLU A 69 5.10 -24.58 8.59
CA GLU A 69 5.50 -25.15 7.31
C GLU A 69 6.44 -24.21 6.53
N LEU A 70 6.26 -22.90 6.62
CA LEU A 70 7.18 -21.92 6.01
C LEU A 70 8.55 -21.97 6.69
N LYS A 71 8.58 -22.06 8.02
CA LYS A 71 9.84 -22.23 8.75
C LYS A 71 10.51 -23.56 8.43
N ALA A 72 9.74 -24.65 8.34
CA ALA A 72 10.26 -25.96 7.97
C ALA A 72 10.87 -25.99 6.55
N SER A 73 10.40 -25.10 5.66
CA SER A 73 10.98 -24.90 4.33
C SER A 73 12.14 -23.88 4.29
N GLY A 74 12.62 -23.42 5.45
CA GLY A 74 13.77 -22.51 5.56
C GLY A 74 13.43 -21.02 5.55
N LEU A 75 12.15 -20.67 5.57
CA LEU A 75 11.70 -19.26 5.64
C LEU A 75 11.61 -18.83 7.13
N GLU A 76 12.73 -18.37 7.65
CA GLU A 76 12.82 -17.92 9.05
C GLU A 76 11.98 -16.67 9.30
N PRO A 77 11.47 -16.48 10.54
CA PRO A 77 10.72 -15.29 10.92
C PRO A 77 11.46 -14.01 10.61
N TRP A 78 10.70 -12.99 10.20
CA TRP A 78 11.24 -11.67 9.89
C TRP A 78 10.40 -10.57 10.50
N MET A 79 11.06 -9.53 11.02
CA MET A 79 10.41 -8.35 11.59
C MET A 79 10.52 -7.19 10.62
N VAL A 80 9.37 -6.77 10.09
CA VAL A 80 9.23 -5.51 9.35
C VAL A 80 9.29 -4.35 10.35
N GLU A 81 9.94 -3.26 10.00
CA GLU A 81 10.10 -2.11 10.89
C GLU A 81 8.94 -1.11 10.77
N GLU A 82 8.45 -0.90 9.56
CA GLU A 82 7.40 0.07 9.26
C GLU A 82 6.37 -0.49 8.28
N VAL A 83 5.14 -0.01 8.45
CA VAL A 83 4.05 -0.17 7.49
C VAL A 83 3.54 1.21 7.11
N TRP A 84 3.50 1.47 5.80
CA TRP A 84 2.90 2.69 5.26
C TRP A 84 1.60 2.33 4.55
N LEU A 85 0.51 2.98 4.94
CA LEU A 85 -0.81 2.76 4.38
C LEU A 85 -1.14 3.88 3.39
N GLN A 86 -1.32 3.52 2.13
CA GLN A 86 -1.78 4.41 1.07
C GLN A 86 -3.31 4.50 1.08
N GLY A 87 -3.86 5.64 0.68
CA GLY A 87 -5.32 5.85 0.62
C GLY A 87 -5.99 5.96 1.99
N HIS A 88 -5.23 6.23 3.04
CA HIS A 88 -5.76 6.47 4.38
C HIS A 88 -6.28 7.90 4.51
N HIS A 89 -7.44 8.08 5.18
CA HIS A 89 -8.09 9.39 5.32
C HIS A 89 -7.39 10.38 6.28
N ASN A 90 -6.39 9.93 7.02
CA ASN A 90 -5.61 10.75 7.96
C ASN A 90 -4.11 10.49 7.79
N PRO A 91 -3.49 10.91 6.66
CA PRO A 91 -2.07 10.72 6.41
C PRO A 91 -1.22 11.54 7.40
N ASN A 92 -0.05 10.99 7.76
CA ASN A 92 0.92 11.65 8.64
C ASN A 92 2.33 11.70 8.06
N HIS A 93 2.51 11.20 6.84
CA HIS A 93 3.80 11.14 6.18
C HIS A 93 3.64 11.50 4.70
N PHE A 94 4.46 12.44 4.23
CA PHE A 94 4.40 12.97 2.87
C PHE A 94 5.78 12.85 2.23
N VAL A 95 5.84 12.16 1.10
CA VAL A 95 7.08 11.94 0.33
C VAL A 95 7.06 12.88 -0.86
N GLU A 96 7.96 13.88 -0.86
CA GLU A 96 8.08 14.82 -1.97
C GLU A 96 8.54 14.09 -3.24
N LEU A 97 7.90 14.42 -4.36
CA LEU A 97 8.18 13.89 -5.68
C LEU A 97 8.74 14.98 -6.59
N SER A 98 9.67 14.61 -7.47
CA SER A 98 10.01 15.44 -8.62
C SER A 98 8.93 15.33 -9.71
N ALA A 99 8.88 16.30 -10.63
CA ALA A 99 8.02 16.18 -11.80
C ALA A 99 8.29 14.90 -12.61
N ALA A 100 9.56 14.51 -12.73
CA ALA A 100 9.94 13.28 -13.42
C ALA A 100 9.38 12.00 -12.73
N ASN A 101 9.28 11.98 -11.40
CA ASN A 101 8.63 10.86 -10.70
C ASN A 101 7.13 10.81 -10.99
N VAL A 102 6.46 11.96 -11.09
CA VAL A 102 5.04 12.01 -11.45
C VAL A 102 4.84 11.55 -12.90
N GLU A 103 5.72 11.95 -13.84
CA GLU A 103 5.71 11.44 -15.21
C GLU A 103 5.85 9.94 -15.28
N GLN A 104 6.82 9.35 -14.56
CA GLN A 104 6.97 7.89 -14.46
C GLN A 104 5.72 7.20 -13.90
N LYS A 105 5.05 7.81 -12.92
CA LYS A 105 3.79 7.31 -12.39
C LYS A 105 2.67 7.35 -13.44
N VAL A 106 2.59 8.42 -14.23
CA VAL A 106 1.67 8.54 -15.36
C VAL A 106 1.94 7.45 -16.40
N GLU A 107 3.20 7.25 -16.81
CA GLU A 107 3.60 6.18 -17.73
C GLU A 107 3.19 4.79 -17.21
N ALA A 108 3.39 4.53 -15.92
CA ALA A 108 2.96 3.27 -15.30
C ALA A 108 1.44 3.09 -15.34
N VAL A 109 0.66 4.14 -15.03
CA VAL A 109 -0.81 4.10 -15.12
C VAL A 109 -1.27 3.87 -16.56
N GLN A 110 -0.60 4.47 -17.55
CA GLN A 110 -0.92 4.30 -18.97
C GLN A 110 -0.72 2.87 -19.49
N CYS A 111 0.04 2.03 -18.77
CA CYS A 111 0.13 0.60 -19.10
C CYS A 111 -1.15 -0.19 -18.77
N HIS A 112 -2.03 0.36 -17.93
CA HIS A 112 -3.26 -0.28 -17.48
C HIS A 112 -4.47 0.09 -18.35
N VAL A 113 -4.34 -0.03 -19.67
CA VAL A 113 -5.34 0.40 -20.67
C VAL A 113 -6.71 -0.26 -20.49
N SER A 114 -6.79 -1.44 -19.91
CA SER A 114 -8.06 -2.13 -19.65
C SER A 114 -8.81 -1.61 -18.42
N GLN A 115 -8.19 -0.77 -17.61
CA GLN A 115 -8.77 -0.26 -16.36
C GLN A 115 -9.45 1.09 -16.53
N PHE A 116 -9.07 1.86 -17.54
CA PHE A 116 -9.49 3.24 -17.68
C PHE A 116 -10.02 3.53 -19.09
N GLU A 117 -11.26 4.00 -19.18
CA GLU A 117 -11.87 4.41 -20.46
C GLU A 117 -11.30 5.76 -20.94
N ASP A 118 -11.00 6.69 -20.03
CA ASP A 118 -10.43 8.00 -20.30
C ASP A 118 -9.01 8.14 -19.72
N MET A 119 -8.02 7.81 -20.52
CA MET A 119 -6.62 7.90 -20.13
C MET A 119 -6.14 9.35 -20.00
N ALA A 120 -6.73 10.31 -20.73
CA ALA A 120 -6.39 11.72 -20.60
C ALA A 120 -6.84 12.26 -19.23
N PHE A 121 -8.05 11.90 -18.80
CA PHE A 121 -8.54 12.21 -17.46
C PHE A 121 -7.62 11.59 -16.39
N MET A 122 -7.23 10.33 -16.53
CA MET A 122 -6.36 9.67 -15.56
C MET A 122 -4.97 10.30 -15.47
N THR A 123 -4.41 10.73 -16.60
CA THR A 123 -3.15 11.47 -16.63
C THR A 123 -3.26 12.77 -15.83
N GLN A 124 -4.30 13.56 -16.06
CA GLN A 124 -4.53 14.79 -15.32
C GLN A 124 -4.77 14.51 -13.82
N TYR A 125 -5.57 13.50 -13.51
CA TYR A 125 -5.87 13.09 -12.14
C TYR A 125 -4.61 12.76 -11.33
N VAL A 126 -3.64 12.02 -11.91
CA VAL A 126 -2.36 11.68 -11.23
C VAL A 126 -1.59 12.96 -10.86
N TRP A 127 -1.51 13.93 -11.77
CA TRP A 127 -0.85 15.22 -11.49
C TRP A 127 -1.56 16.03 -10.40
N GLU A 128 -2.89 16.11 -10.47
CA GLU A 128 -3.69 16.85 -9.49
C GLU A 128 -3.64 16.22 -8.12
N LEU A 129 -3.69 14.87 -8.05
CA LEU A 129 -3.55 14.14 -6.80
C LEU A 129 -2.19 14.40 -6.14
N ALA A 130 -1.09 14.33 -6.92
CA ALA A 130 0.25 14.58 -6.39
C ALA A 130 0.41 16.04 -5.88
N ARG A 131 -0.20 17.03 -6.54
CA ARG A 131 -0.25 18.41 -6.04
C ARG A 131 -1.08 18.54 -4.77
N GLY A 132 -2.24 17.88 -4.73
CA GLY A 132 -3.11 17.85 -3.55
C GLY A 132 -2.39 17.31 -2.33
N CYS A 133 -1.68 16.19 -2.46
CA CYS A 133 -0.87 15.60 -1.40
C CYS A 133 0.23 16.57 -0.93
N ALA A 134 0.91 17.28 -1.84
CA ALA A 134 1.92 18.27 -1.47
C ALA A 134 1.33 19.44 -0.67
N VAL A 135 0.15 19.91 -1.06
CA VAL A 135 -0.56 20.97 -0.31
C VAL A 135 -0.98 20.47 1.07
N SER A 136 -1.55 19.26 1.16
CA SER A 136 -1.96 18.64 2.43
C SER A 136 -0.76 18.44 3.37
N GLY A 137 0.40 18.08 2.83
CA GLY A 137 1.65 17.92 3.57
C GLY A 137 2.38 19.24 3.90
N GLY A 138 1.83 20.39 3.51
CA GLY A 138 2.45 21.71 3.77
C GLY A 138 3.69 22.01 2.92
N LEU A 139 3.93 21.24 1.84
CA LEU A 139 5.09 21.41 0.94
C LEU A 139 4.93 22.57 -0.04
N GLY A 140 3.68 23.01 -0.30
CA GLY A 140 3.35 24.11 -1.19
C GLY A 140 2.68 23.68 -2.49
N ARG A 141 2.11 24.68 -3.22
CA ARG A 141 1.27 24.43 -4.42
C ARG A 141 2.06 24.03 -5.67
N ASP A 142 3.34 24.37 -5.72
CA ASP A 142 4.22 24.10 -6.86
C ASP A 142 5.06 22.83 -6.67
N ARG A 143 4.66 22.00 -5.70
CA ARG A 143 5.31 20.73 -5.37
C ARG A 143 4.39 19.55 -5.62
N TYR A 144 4.96 18.38 -5.62
CA TYR A 144 4.27 17.11 -5.75
C TYR A 144 4.65 16.19 -4.60
N ALA A 145 3.72 15.36 -4.14
CA ALA A 145 3.99 14.38 -3.10
C ALA A 145 3.08 13.15 -3.23
N GLU A 146 3.45 12.09 -2.56
CA GLU A 146 2.57 11.01 -2.14
C GLU A 146 2.36 11.06 -0.63
N GLU A 147 1.19 10.63 -0.19
CA GLU A 147 0.81 10.64 1.21
C GLU A 147 0.53 9.24 1.75
N PHE A 148 0.93 9.01 3.00
CA PHE A 148 0.78 7.74 3.68
C PHE A 148 0.41 7.95 5.15
N LEU A 149 -0.30 6.98 5.72
CA LEU A 149 -0.28 6.80 7.16
C LEU A 149 0.90 5.89 7.51
N ARG A 150 1.96 6.47 8.06
CA ARG A 150 3.17 5.77 8.48
C ARG A 150 3.03 5.27 9.90
N ASN A 151 3.26 3.97 10.10
CA ASN A 151 3.20 3.31 11.40
C ASN A 151 4.49 2.52 11.66
N SER A 152 4.94 2.54 12.92
CA SER A 152 5.96 1.59 13.38
C SER A 152 5.33 0.20 13.53
N ALA A 153 6.05 -0.83 13.07
CA ALA A 153 5.69 -2.22 13.27
C ALA A 153 6.62 -2.91 14.31
N ARG A 154 7.50 -2.14 14.97
CA ARG A 154 8.48 -2.69 15.92
C ARG A 154 7.87 -3.05 17.27
N GLU A 155 6.78 -2.38 17.70
CA GLU A 155 6.04 -2.69 18.94
C GLU A 155 4.56 -2.32 18.82
#